data_e9dd6e6e0dd528f741e148ab1f08797c
#
_entry.id   e9dd6e6e0dd528f741e148ab1f08797c
#
_cell.length_a   1.000
_cell.length_b   1.000
_cell.length_c   1.000
_cell.angle_alpha   90.00
_cell.angle_beta   90.00
_cell.angle_gamma   90.00
#
_symmetry.space_group_name_H-M   'P 1'
#
loop_
_entity.id
_entity.type
_entity.pdbx_description
1 polymer ?
#
loop_
_entity_poly.entity_id
_entity_poly.type
_entity_poly.pdbx_seq_one_letter_code
_entity_poly.pdbx_strand_id
1 'polypeptide(L)'
;MMKSLGKLAFEQLQKGNLIFYESDLTECGIDIRAASVYSGVFTQIFKEERGLYQDKVFCFVHLSVQEFLAALHVHLTFINSGVNLLSEAQTASRWSKLFTDKQNLKYLHQSAVDKALQSPNGHLDLFLRFLLGLSLQTNQTLLRGLLMKTRLSLKTNYKTVE
;
A
#
# COMPACT_ATOMS: atom_id res chain seq x y z
N MET A 1 -9.88 3.59 -5.54
CA MET A 1 -9.40 2.34 -6.16
C MET A 1 -7.95 2.04 -5.81
N MET A 2 -6.94 2.76 -6.34
CA MET A 2 -5.52 2.50 -6.03
C MET A 2 -5.17 2.53 -4.54
N LYS A 3 -5.79 3.40 -3.75
CA LYS A 3 -5.58 3.47 -2.30
C LYS A 3 -6.03 2.20 -1.59
N SER A 4 -7.19 1.67 -1.94
CA SER A 4 -7.74 0.44 -1.37
C SER A 4 -6.90 -0.78 -1.72
N LEU A 5 -6.49 -0.90 -2.98
CA LEU A 5 -5.58 -1.97 -3.43
C LEU A 5 -4.21 -1.88 -2.77
N GLY A 6 -3.66 -0.68 -2.63
CA GLY A 6 -2.38 -0.47 -1.95
C GLY A 6 -2.47 -0.79 -0.45
N LYS A 7 -3.58 -0.43 0.20
CA LYS A 7 -3.83 -0.80 1.60
C LYS A 7 -3.90 -2.31 1.77
N LEU A 8 -4.71 -3.00 0.96
CA LEU A 8 -4.80 -4.47 0.96
C LEU A 8 -3.43 -5.11 0.76
N ALA A 9 -2.70 -4.66 -0.27
CA ALA A 9 -1.37 -5.19 -0.58
C ALA A 9 -0.40 -5.04 0.59
N PHE A 10 -0.40 -3.88 1.25
CA PHE A 10 0.45 -3.60 2.39
C PHE A 10 0.09 -4.44 3.62
N GLU A 11 -1.20 -4.53 3.97
CA GLU A 11 -1.66 -5.31 5.12
C GLU A 11 -1.37 -6.81 4.95
N GLN A 12 -1.60 -7.35 3.76
CA GLN A 12 -1.32 -8.76 3.48
C GLN A 12 0.18 -9.05 3.40
N LEU A 13 0.97 -8.12 2.86
CA LEU A 13 2.44 -8.24 2.84
C LEU A 13 3.02 -8.26 4.27
N GLN A 14 2.53 -7.39 5.16
CA GLN A 14 2.97 -7.36 6.56
C GLN A 14 2.63 -8.65 7.31
N LYS A 15 1.47 -9.23 7.02
CA LYS A 15 1.04 -10.51 7.60
C LYS A 15 1.79 -11.73 7.00
N GLY A 16 2.52 -11.53 5.89
CA GLY A 16 3.14 -12.63 5.13
C GLY A 16 2.13 -13.50 4.38
N ASN A 17 0.92 -13.01 4.14
CA ASN A 17 -0.14 -13.74 3.48
C ASN A 17 0.00 -13.65 1.95
N LEU A 18 0.03 -14.80 1.30
CA LEU A 18 -0.05 -14.90 -0.16
C LEU A 18 -1.50 -14.94 -0.67
N ILE A 19 -2.40 -15.41 0.21
CA ILE A 19 -3.83 -15.50 -0.06
C ILE A 19 -4.61 -14.66 0.94
N PHE A 20 -5.75 -14.16 0.54
CA PHE A 20 -6.65 -13.36 1.39
C PHE A 20 -8.10 -13.68 1.05
N TYR A 21 -9.00 -13.34 1.95
CA TYR A 21 -10.41 -13.67 1.90
C TYR A 21 -11.26 -12.45 1.53
N GLU A 22 -12.54 -12.70 1.26
CA GLU A 22 -13.54 -11.68 0.96
C GLU A 22 -13.64 -10.59 2.04
N SER A 23 -13.46 -10.99 3.31
CA SER A 23 -13.40 -10.07 4.45
C SER A 23 -12.27 -9.05 4.33
N ASP A 24 -11.07 -9.48 3.93
CA ASP A 24 -9.91 -8.60 3.76
C ASP A 24 -10.14 -7.54 2.67
N LEU A 25 -10.82 -7.93 1.57
CA LEU A 25 -11.22 -7.01 0.51
C LEU A 25 -12.19 -5.95 1.03
N THR A 26 -13.21 -6.39 1.78
CA THR A 26 -14.25 -5.53 2.34
C THR A 26 -13.66 -4.54 3.35
N GLU A 27 -12.76 -4.97 4.25
CA GLU A 27 -12.05 -4.13 5.21
C GLU A 27 -11.20 -3.04 4.54
N CYS A 28 -10.70 -3.33 3.34
CA CYS A 28 -9.98 -2.35 2.53
C CYS A 28 -10.89 -1.49 1.65
N GLY A 29 -12.21 -1.67 1.73
CA GLY A 29 -13.18 -0.92 0.94
C GLY A 29 -13.19 -1.31 -0.55
N ILE A 30 -12.91 -2.59 -0.84
CA ILE A 30 -12.97 -3.15 -2.19
C ILE A 30 -14.27 -3.94 -2.33
N ASP A 31 -15.15 -3.50 -3.24
CA ASP A 31 -16.37 -4.25 -3.58
C ASP A 31 -16.01 -5.46 -4.44
N ILE A 32 -16.42 -6.63 -4.00
CA ILE A 32 -16.13 -7.90 -4.66
C ILE A 32 -16.85 -8.01 -6.01
N ARG A 33 -18.01 -7.35 -6.16
CA ARG A 33 -18.70 -7.30 -7.45
C ARG A 33 -17.89 -6.54 -8.50
N ALA A 34 -17.07 -5.58 -8.06
CA ALA A 34 -16.10 -4.89 -8.89
C ALA A 34 -14.79 -5.69 -9.08
N ALA A 35 -14.63 -6.84 -8.40
CA ALA A 35 -13.41 -7.65 -8.46
C ALA A 35 -13.09 -8.14 -9.89
N SER A 36 -14.10 -8.32 -10.73
CA SER A 36 -13.90 -8.63 -12.16
C SER A 36 -13.13 -7.53 -12.91
N VAL A 37 -13.25 -6.27 -12.46
CA VAL A 37 -12.51 -5.12 -13.01
C VAL A 37 -11.02 -5.16 -12.59
N TYR A 38 -10.71 -5.88 -11.51
CA TYR A 38 -9.36 -6.01 -10.97
C TYR A 38 -8.66 -7.32 -11.37
N SER A 39 -9.23 -8.07 -12.31
CA SER A 39 -8.70 -9.38 -12.73
C SER A 39 -7.24 -9.35 -13.20
N GLY A 40 -6.73 -8.19 -13.62
CA GLY A 40 -5.31 -8.00 -13.95
C GLY A 40 -4.39 -7.77 -12.73
N VAL A 41 -4.95 -7.57 -11.52
CA VAL A 41 -4.19 -7.29 -10.30
C VAL A 41 -4.19 -8.49 -9.37
N PHE A 42 -5.33 -9.14 -9.22
CA PHE A 42 -5.46 -10.37 -8.44
C PHE A 42 -6.41 -11.37 -9.11
N THR A 43 -6.21 -12.64 -8.81
CA THR A 43 -7.07 -13.74 -9.24
C THR A 43 -7.89 -14.25 -8.09
N GLN A 44 -9.14 -14.59 -8.39
CA GLN A 44 -10.02 -15.30 -7.48
C GLN A 44 -9.79 -16.80 -7.63
N ILE A 45 -9.50 -17.46 -6.52
CA ILE A 45 -9.34 -18.91 -6.46
C ILE A 45 -10.56 -19.45 -5.71
N PHE A 46 -11.31 -20.35 -6.34
CA PHE A 46 -12.35 -21.09 -5.65
C PHE A 46 -11.72 -22.30 -5.00
N LYS A 47 -11.78 -22.40 -3.69
CA LYS A 47 -11.45 -23.62 -2.98
C LYS A 47 -12.67 -24.53 -3.02
N GLU A 48 -12.72 -25.49 -3.98
CA GLU A 48 -13.66 -26.60 -3.94
C GLU A 48 -13.25 -27.58 -2.86
N GLU A 49 -13.52 -27.27 -1.60
CA GLU A 49 -13.63 -28.30 -0.58
C GLU A 49 -15.06 -28.82 -0.56
N ARG A 50 -15.22 -30.11 -0.75
CA ARG A 50 -16.49 -30.84 -0.53
C ARG A 50 -16.84 -30.79 0.95
N GLY A 51 -17.30 -29.67 1.43
CA GLY A 51 -17.73 -29.42 2.80
C GLY A 51 -18.20 -27.99 2.97
N LEU A 52 -19.27 -27.80 3.61
CA LEU A 52 -20.10 -26.69 4.08
C LEU A 52 -19.63 -25.21 3.95
N TYR A 53 -18.40 -24.89 3.55
CA TYR A 53 -17.88 -23.53 3.42
C TYR A 53 -17.12 -23.37 2.09
N GLN A 54 -17.78 -22.76 1.10
CA GLN A 54 -17.16 -22.27 -0.12
C GLN A 54 -16.63 -20.86 0.13
N ASP A 55 -15.53 -20.73 0.85
CA ASP A 55 -14.88 -19.43 1.01
C ASP A 55 -14.14 -19.05 -0.27
N LYS A 56 -14.49 -17.91 -0.82
CA LYS A 56 -13.77 -17.32 -1.96
C LYS A 56 -12.41 -16.82 -1.48
N VAL A 57 -11.38 -17.37 -2.08
CA VAL A 57 -9.98 -17.02 -1.79
C VAL A 57 -9.42 -16.24 -2.96
N PHE A 58 -8.64 -15.22 -2.67
CA PHE A 58 -7.99 -14.34 -3.64
C PHE A 58 -6.48 -14.34 -3.44
N CYS A 59 -5.75 -14.09 -4.52
CA CYS A 59 -4.32 -13.80 -4.45
C CYS A 59 -3.95 -12.74 -5.51
N PHE A 60 -2.85 -12.04 -5.30
CA PHE A 60 -2.28 -11.18 -6.33
C PHE A 60 -1.76 -12.04 -7.49
N VAL A 61 -1.94 -11.58 -8.73
CA VAL A 61 -1.47 -12.28 -9.94
C VAL A 61 0.04 -12.52 -9.88
N HIS A 62 0.78 -11.51 -9.38
CA HIS A 62 2.21 -11.58 -9.14
C HIS A 62 2.55 -10.96 -7.78
N LEU A 63 3.44 -11.59 -7.04
CA LEU A 63 3.94 -11.08 -5.77
C LEU A 63 4.59 -9.70 -5.93
N SER A 64 5.31 -9.48 -7.02
CA SER A 64 5.90 -8.17 -7.34
C SER A 64 4.86 -7.04 -7.49
N VAL A 65 3.66 -7.36 -7.96
CA VAL A 65 2.54 -6.39 -8.03
C VAL A 65 2.06 -6.04 -6.62
N GLN A 66 1.94 -7.03 -5.75
CA GLN A 66 1.59 -6.81 -4.34
C GLN A 66 2.64 -5.91 -3.66
N GLU A 67 3.92 -6.23 -3.80
CA GLU A 67 5.01 -5.48 -3.18
C GLU A 67 5.11 -4.05 -3.71
N PHE A 68 4.91 -3.86 -5.02
CA PHE A 68 4.85 -2.52 -5.63
C PHE A 68 3.67 -1.70 -5.11
N LEU A 69 2.47 -2.27 -5.05
CA LEU A 69 1.27 -1.58 -4.54
C LEU A 69 1.40 -1.25 -3.06
N ALA A 70 2.01 -2.13 -2.27
CA ALA A 70 2.31 -1.88 -0.87
C ALA A 70 3.30 -0.73 -0.70
N ALA A 71 4.39 -0.70 -1.48
CA ALA A 71 5.36 0.38 -1.47
C ALA A 71 4.75 1.72 -1.89
N LEU A 72 3.91 1.70 -2.93
CA LEU A 72 3.17 2.87 -3.39
C LEU A 72 2.22 3.40 -2.30
N HIS A 73 1.52 2.53 -1.60
CA HIS A 73 0.63 2.91 -0.49
C HIS A 73 1.40 3.59 0.64
N VAL A 74 2.51 3.01 1.07
CA VAL A 74 3.38 3.57 2.12
C VAL A 74 3.91 4.94 1.70
N HIS A 75 4.44 5.04 0.49
CA HIS A 75 4.98 6.28 -0.06
C HIS A 75 3.93 7.39 -0.14
N LEU A 76 2.76 7.10 -0.73
CA LEU A 76 1.67 8.06 -0.86
C LEU A 76 1.10 8.49 0.49
N THR A 77 0.97 7.59 1.44
CA THR A 77 0.50 7.90 2.79
C THR A 77 1.48 8.85 3.46
N PHE A 78 2.77 8.57 3.35
CA PHE A 78 3.81 9.43 3.92
C PHE A 78 3.82 10.84 3.30
N ILE A 79 3.80 10.95 1.95
CA ILE A 79 3.82 12.25 1.26
C ILE A 79 2.55 13.07 1.55
N ASN A 80 1.39 12.43 1.65
CA ASN A 80 0.11 13.13 1.83
C ASN A 80 -0.19 13.51 3.29
N SER A 81 0.19 12.67 4.25
CA SER A 81 -0.17 12.82 5.66
C SER A 81 1.01 12.93 6.63
N GLY A 82 2.24 12.65 6.17
CA GLY A 82 3.42 12.59 7.03
C GLY A 82 3.46 11.35 7.94
N VAL A 83 2.53 10.40 7.76
CA VAL A 83 2.44 9.19 8.58
C VAL A 83 3.39 8.13 8.05
N ASN A 84 4.33 7.68 8.90
CA ASN A 84 5.18 6.55 8.61
C ASN A 84 4.52 5.24 9.06
N LEU A 85 3.95 4.49 8.11
CA LEU A 85 3.26 3.21 8.36
C LEU A 85 4.22 2.08 8.78
N LEU A 86 5.54 2.27 8.64
CA LEU A 86 6.55 1.28 8.98
C LEU A 86 7.11 1.47 10.39
N SER A 87 6.83 2.59 11.03
CA SER A 87 7.26 2.87 12.40
C SER A 87 6.39 2.12 13.40
N GLU A 88 7.01 1.41 14.34
CA GLU A 88 6.31 0.75 15.45
C GLU A 88 5.77 1.75 16.47
N ALA A 89 6.43 2.90 16.59
CA ALA A 89 5.94 4.00 17.40
C ALA A 89 4.91 4.80 16.60
N GLN A 90 3.63 4.54 16.81
CA GLN A 90 2.52 5.39 16.31
C GLN A 90 2.50 6.78 17.00
N THR A 91 3.64 7.33 17.31
CA THR A 91 3.74 8.72 17.65
C THR A 91 3.68 9.53 16.36
N ALA A 92 2.44 9.78 15.91
CA ALA A 92 2.17 10.91 15.02
C ALA A 92 2.59 12.18 15.79
N SER A 93 3.89 12.41 15.87
CA SER A 93 4.45 13.61 16.45
C SER A 93 3.98 14.78 15.62
N ARG A 94 3.17 15.65 16.20
CA ARG A 94 2.79 16.97 15.67
C ARG A 94 4.03 17.78 15.21
N TRP A 95 5.22 17.34 15.56
CA TRP A 95 6.51 17.95 15.26
C TRP A 95 7.04 17.60 13.86
N SER A 96 6.49 16.56 13.17
CA SER A 96 6.96 16.16 11.84
C SER A 96 6.71 17.21 10.74
N LYS A 97 5.81 18.16 10.99
CA LYS A 97 5.54 19.27 10.04
C LYS A 97 6.64 20.34 10.00
N LEU A 98 7.60 20.32 10.94
CA LEU A 98 8.68 21.32 11.04
C LEU A 98 9.99 20.88 10.38
N PHE A 99 10.10 19.63 9.96
CA PHE A 99 11.29 19.12 9.26
C PHE A 99 11.14 19.22 7.75
N THR A 100 12.22 19.51 7.05
CA THR A 100 12.24 19.55 5.59
C THR A 100 11.90 18.17 5.02
N ASP A 101 11.18 18.12 3.88
CA ASP A 101 10.72 16.88 3.22
C ASP A 101 11.82 15.83 3.05
N LYS A 102 13.07 16.26 2.83
CA LYS A 102 14.22 15.36 2.70
C LYS A 102 14.59 14.62 3.98
N GLN A 103 14.48 15.27 5.15
CA GLN A 103 14.77 14.64 6.43
C GLN A 103 13.70 13.63 6.80
N ASN A 104 12.44 13.93 6.45
CA ASN A 104 11.32 13.04 6.65
C ASN A 104 11.41 11.76 5.80
N LEU A 105 11.81 11.86 4.53
CA LEU A 105 12.02 10.70 3.66
C LEU A 105 13.16 9.81 4.16
N LYS A 106 14.24 10.38 4.70
CA LYS A 106 15.32 9.60 5.30
C LYS A 106 14.81 8.72 6.46
N TYR A 107 13.92 9.26 7.29
CA TYR A 107 13.32 8.52 8.39
C TYR A 107 12.42 7.37 7.88
N LEU A 108 11.61 7.60 6.85
CA LEU A 108 10.82 6.54 6.21
C LEU A 108 11.70 5.42 5.66
N HIS A 109 12.77 5.79 4.95
CA HIS A 109 13.72 4.83 4.36
C HIS A 109 14.45 4.03 5.44
N GLN A 110 14.86 4.68 6.54
CA GLN A 110 15.50 3.97 7.66
C GLN A 110 14.56 2.94 8.25
N SER A 111 13.30 3.30 8.54
CA SER A 111 12.30 2.36 9.04
C SER A 111 12.06 1.19 8.07
N ALA A 112 12.10 1.45 6.76
CA ALA A 112 11.94 0.41 5.74
C ALA A 112 13.13 -0.57 5.72
N VAL A 113 14.35 -0.03 5.81
CA VAL A 113 15.58 -0.85 5.89
C VAL A 113 15.57 -1.70 7.15
N ASP A 114 15.25 -1.11 8.31
CA ASP A 114 15.20 -1.83 9.58
C ASP A 114 14.18 -2.98 9.54
N LYS A 115 12.98 -2.75 8.95
CA LYS A 115 12.00 -3.81 8.75
C LYS A 115 12.45 -4.88 7.76
N ALA A 116 13.09 -4.50 6.67
CA ALA A 116 13.60 -5.47 5.69
C ALA A 116 14.69 -6.35 6.29
N LEU A 117 15.60 -5.78 7.09
CA LEU A 117 16.66 -6.53 7.79
C LEU A 117 16.10 -7.50 8.86
N GLN A 118 14.99 -7.16 9.49
CA GLN A 118 14.31 -8.01 10.46
C GLN A 118 13.42 -9.07 9.79
N SER A 119 13.13 -8.90 8.51
CA SER A 119 12.25 -9.78 7.75
C SER A 119 12.93 -11.13 7.45
N PRO A 120 12.25 -12.26 7.69
CA PRO A 120 12.81 -13.57 7.38
C PRO A 120 12.95 -13.75 5.86
N ASN A 121 14.04 -14.38 5.45
CA ASN A 121 14.28 -14.83 4.05
C ASN A 121 14.19 -13.70 2.98
N GLY A 122 14.47 -12.45 3.34
CA GLY A 122 14.41 -11.34 2.37
C GLY A 122 12.99 -11.03 1.87
N HIS A 123 11.97 -11.40 2.64
CA HIS A 123 10.55 -11.23 2.27
C HIS A 123 10.18 -9.79 1.89
N LEU A 124 10.87 -8.78 2.41
CA LEU A 124 10.60 -7.36 2.12
C LEU A 124 11.65 -6.71 1.19
N ASP A 125 12.57 -7.46 0.61
CA ASP A 125 13.66 -6.90 -0.20
C ASP A 125 13.14 -6.15 -1.44
N LEU A 126 12.21 -6.76 -2.17
CA LEU A 126 11.65 -6.16 -3.37
C LEU A 126 10.74 -4.97 -3.03
N PHE A 127 9.95 -5.09 -1.94
CA PHE A 127 9.19 -3.97 -1.39
C PHE A 127 10.10 -2.77 -1.08
N LEU A 128 11.23 -3.00 -0.40
CA LEU A 128 12.22 -1.96 -0.09
C LEU A 128 12.77 -1.29 -1.36
N ARG A 129 13.13 -2.09 -2.37
CA ARG A 129 13.61 -1.56 -3.66
C ARG A 129 12.57 -0.69 -4.35
N PHE A 130 11.31 -1.10 -4.35
CA PHE A 130 10.22 -0.29 -4.90
C PHE A 130 10.03 1.00 -4.11
N LEU A 131 10.05 0.95 -2.78
CA LEU A 131 9.89 2.14 -1.94
C LEU A 131 11.01 3.17 -2.17
N LEU A 132 12.26 2.71 -2.23
CA LEU A 132 13.40 3.56 -2.55
C LEU A 132 13.31 4.11 -3.97
N GLY A 133 12.92 3.28 -4.95
CA GLY A 133 12.74 3.67 -6.34
C GLY A 133 11.67 4.74 -6.52
N LEU A 134 10.56 4.68 -5.79
CA LEU A 134 9.50 5.70 -5.81
C LEU A 134 9.97 7.06 -5.30
N SER A 135 11.02 7.09 -4.49
CA SER A 135 11.59 8.33 -3.93
C SER A 135 12.60 9.01 -4.86
N LEU A 136 12.99 8.36 -5.97
CA LEU A 136 13.88 8.97 -6.96
C LEU A 136 13.18 10.07 -7.74
N GLN A 137 13.86 11.21 -7.92
CA GLN A 137 13.30 12.40 -8.60
C GLN A 137 12.78 12.10 -10.01
N THR A 138 13.48 11.26 -10.77
CA THR A 138 13.05 10.83 -12.10
C THR A 138 11.72 10.09 -12.07
N ASN A 139 11.57 9.15 -11.14
CA ASN A 139 10.34 8.38 -10.98
C ASN A 139 9.18 9.23 -10.45
N GLN A 140 9.46 10.17 -9.54
CA GLN A 140 8.46 11.14 -9.08
C GLN A 140 7.96 12.03 -10.23
N THR A 141 8.83 12.40 -11.14
CA THR A 141 8.44 13.18 -12.34
C THR A 141 7.51 12.39 -13.25
N LEU A 142 7.82 11.11 -13.49
CA LEU A 142 6.98 10.20 -14.28
C LEU A 142 5.62 9.93 -13.62
N LEU A 143 5.59 9.81 -12.30
CA LEU A 143 4.39 9.54 -11.51
C LEU A 143 3.59 10.81 -11.16
N ARG A 144 4.09 12.01 -11.54
CA ARG A 144 3.47 13.30 -11.17
C ARG A 144 1.99 13.36 -11.51
N GLY A 145 1.56 12.84 -12.66
CA GLY A 145 0.16 12.80 -13.06
C GLY A 145 -0.71 11.96 -12.12
N LEU A 146 -0.19 10.85 -11.61
CA LEU A 146 -0.86 9.99 -10.65
C LEU A 146 -0.91 10.64 -9.27
N LEU A 147 0.19 11.27 -8.84
CA LEU A 147 0.33 11.92 -7.54
C LEU A 147 -0.52 13.20 -7.46
N MET A 148 -0.62 13.98 -8.53
CA MET A 148 -1.43 15.20 -8.58
C MET A 148 -2.93 14.92 -8.59
N LYS A 149 -3.40 13.87 -9.27
CA LYS A 149 -4.82 13.47 -9.21
C LYS A 149 -5.27 13.15 -7.79
N THR A 150 -4.37 12.62 -6.98
CA THR A 150 -4.66 12.33 -5.56
C THR A 150 -4.77 13.62 -4.73
N ARG A 151 -3.96 14.64 -5.03
CA ARG A 151 -4.02 15.96 -4.35
C ARG A 151 -5.24 16.78 -4.76
N LEU A 152 -5.62 16.76 -6.04
CA LEU A 152 -6.81 17.47 -6.54
C LEU A 152 -8.11 16.89 -5.98
N SER A 153 -8.20 15.57 -5.82
CA SER A 153 -9.35 14.92 -5.18
C SER A 153 -9.52 15.32 -3.71
N LEU A 154 -8.42 15.60 -3.00
CA LEU A 154 -8.49 16.10 -1.62
C LEU A 154 -8.91 17.58 -1.54
N LYS A 155 -8.47 18.43 -2.49
CA LYS A 155 -8.87 19.85 -2.53
C LYS A 155 -10.32 20.06 -2.93
N THR A 156 -10.89 19.17 -3.77
CA THR A 156 -12.29 19.29 -4.21
C THR A 156 -13.26 18.94 -3.07
N ASN A 157 -12.88 18.05 -2.15
CA ASN A 157 -13.72 17.68 -1.01
C ASN A 157 -13.81 18.76 0.09
N TYR A 158 -12.89 19.76 0.11
CA TYR A 158 -12.95 20.86 1.07
C TYR A 158 -13.74 22.08 0.55
N LYS A 159 -14.12 22.10 -0.74
CA LYS A 159 -14.90 23.21 -1.32
C LYS A 159 -16.41 22.96 -1.41
N THR A 160 -16.89 21.80 -0.96
CA THR A 160 -18.32 21.45 -1.01
C THR A 160 -19.01 21.57 0.35
N VAL A 161 -18.39 22.24 1.33
CA VAL A 161 -18.99 22.57 2.63
C VAL A 161 -18.78 24.06 2.88
N GLU A 162 -19.45 24.90 2.11
CA GLU A 162 -19.90 26.25 2.45
C GLU A 162 -21.33 26.44 1.95
#